data_b25d48086d2d12442044ece9d51474e2
#
_entry.id   b25d48086d2d12442044ece9d51474e2
#
_cell.length_a   1.000
_cell.length_b   1.000
_cell.length_c   1.000
_cell.angle_alpha   90.00
_cell.angle_beta   90.00
_cell.angle_gamma   90.00
#
_symmetry.space_group_name_H-M   'P 1'
#
loop_
_entity.id
_entity.type
_entity.pdbx_description
1 polymer ?
#
loop_
_entity_poly.entity_id
_entity_poly.type
_entity_poly.pdbx_seq_one_letter_code
_entity_poly.pdbx_strand_id
1 'polypeptide(L)'
;MQRNLNALSDKRIKFIFAPLLFCIGCIAVNFLFNKIITSIGLPVTLYLNTVGTVIAAVAGGTLPCVVVGFITNVILSISEPSSLYYGIINVLIAVAAAQFAERKKLKKPFGIIALTLVLTLIAGLFGTLIPWFMEGLTFNSESLSGTIYKTGYFNQFFSHLTANILINLIDKPVTVLIALVLYQMIPKKYRSVLSITGWRQTPLTSEEIKGDRSKIRSMSLRIKMLIPDIIFCPCIFSLV
;
A
#
# COMPACT_ATOMS: atom_id res chain seq x y z
N MET A 1 24.65 36.11 7.82
CA MET A 1 23.75 35.73 6.69
C MET A 1 24.00 34.29 6.23
N GLN A 2 25.25 33.86 6.00
CA GLN A 2 25.59 32.48 5.58
C GLN A 2 25.15 31.38 6.55
N ARG A 3 25.25 31.56 7.88
CA ARG A 3 24.78 30.57 8.88
C ARG A 3 23.27 30.25 8.77
N ASN A 4 22.44 31.24 8.44
CA ASN A 4 20.99 31.04 8.27
C ASN A 4 20.68 30.32 6.98
N LEU A 5 21.43 30.51 5.90
CA LEU A 5 21.28 29.82 4.63
C LEU A 5 21.64 28.33 4.76
N ASN A 6 22.72 28.02 5.49
CA ASN A 6 23.13 26.63 5.74
C ASN A 6 22.12 25.88 6.62
N ALA A 7 21.55 26.55 7.65
CA ALA A 7 20.52 25.96 8.50
C ALA A 7 19.20 25.71 7.75
N LEU A 8 18.86 26.57 6.81
CA LEU A 8 17.67 26.39 5.93
C LEU A 8 17.89 25.29 4.90
N SER A 9 19.11 25.21 4.34
CA SER A 9 19.51 24.13 3.44
C SER A 9 19.47 22.77 4.16
N ASP A 10 20.01 22.67 5.36
CA ASP A 10 20.07 21.43 6.14
C ASP A 10 18.67 20.95 6.56
N LYS A 11 17.75 21.88 6.89
CA LYS A 11 16.34 21.56 7.15
C LYS A 11 15.60 21.09 5.89
N ARG A 12 15.85 21.70 4.72
CA ARG A 12 15.24 21.28 3.45
C ARG A 12 15.74 19.91 3.01
N ILE A 13 17.03 19.65 3.16
CA ILE A 13 17.64 18.34 2.84
C ILE A 13 17.01 17.26 3.72
N LYS A 14 16.94 17.44 5.03
CA LYS A 14 16.29 16.48 5.94
C LYS A 14 14.81 16.26 5.64
N PHE A 15 14.13 17.30 5.16
CA PHE A 15 12.72 17.25 4.80
C PHE A 15 12.43 16.36 3.56
N ILE A 16 13.36 16.30 2.60
CA ILE A 16 13.22 15.51 1.37
C ILE A 16 13.77 14.09 1.57
N PHE A 17 14.92 13.97 2.22
CA PHE A 17 15.60 12.67 2.36
C PHE A 17 14.92 11.71 3.35
N ALA A 18 14.31 12.21 4.41
CA ALA A 18 13.67 11.34 5.39
C ALA A 18 12.48 10.55 4.82
N PRO A 19 11.53 11.14 4.06
CA PRO A 19 10.49 10.38 3.39
C PRO A 19 11.00 9.42 2.33
N LEU A 20 12.02 9.80 1.57
CA LEU A 20 12.62 8.94 0.56
C LEU A 20 13.25 7.69 1.20
N LEU A 21 14.06 7.89 2.24
CA LEU A 21 14.68 6.80 2.99
C LEU A 21 13.63 5.88 3.64
N PHE A 22 12.54 6.47 4.11
CA PHE A 22 11.42 5.71 4.66
C PHE A 22 10.74 4.85 3.57
N CYS A 23 10.50 5.39 2.37
CA CYS A 23 9.94 4.61 1.26
C CYS A 23 10.87 3.46 0.86
N ILE A 24 12.18 3.71 0.79
CA ILE A 24 13.19 2.67 0.52
C ILE A 24 13.12 1.57 1.60
N GLY A 25 13.03 1.95 2.87
CA GLY A 25 12.86 1.00 3.98
C GLY A 25 11.57 0.17 3.86
N CYS A 26 10.46 0.78 3.47
CA CYS A 26 9.21 0.07 3.24
C CYS A 26 9.27 -0.90 2.04
N ILE A 27 9.97 -0.51 0.96
CA ILE A 27 10.23 -1.40 -0.20
C ILE A 27 11.08 -2.60 0.25
N ALA A 28 12.15 -2.34 1.03
CA ALA A 28 13.00 -3.41 1.57
C ALA A 28 12.21 -4.38 2.47
N VAL A 29 11.28 -3.87 3.28
CA VAL A 29 10.37 -4.70 4.09
C VAL A 29 9.51 -5.59 3.20
N ASN A 30 8.88 -5.06 2.16
CA ASN A 30 8.09 -5.85 1.21
C ASN A 30 8.92 -6.97 0.58
N PHE A 31 10.13 -6.63 0.09
CA PHE A 31 11.03 -7.58 -0.53
C PHE A 31 11.47 -8.67 0.45
N LEU A 32 11.82 -8.30 1.68
CA LEU A 32 12.24 -9.23 2.72
C LEU A 32 11.14 -10.24 3.07
N PHE A 33 9.92 -9.76 3.30
CA PHE A 33 8.79 -10.64 3.61
C PHE A 33 8.46 -11.57 2.44
N ASN A 34 8.50 -11.07 1.20
CA ASN A 34 8.32 -11.91 0.01
C ASN A 34 9.37 -13.04 -0.04
N LYS A 35 10.64 -12.70 0.16
CA LYS A 35 11.73 -13.69 0.15
C LYS A 35 11.64 -14.71 1.29
N ILE A 36 11.31 -14.25 2.51
CA ILE A 36 11.14 -15.16 3.67
C ILE A 36 10.03 -16.17 3.37
N ILE A 37 8.87 -15.72 2.93
CA ILE A 37 7.73 -16.61 2.66
C ILE A 37 8.04 -17.58 1.52
N THR A 38 8.66 -17.11 0.45
CA THR A 38 9.07 -17.98 -0.66
C THR A 38 10.08 -19.05 -0.20
N SER A 39 10.99 -18.68 0.72
CA SER A 39 12.02 -19.62 1.24
C SER A 39 11.44 -20.68 2.18
N ILE A 40 10.33 -20.38 2.88
CA ILE A 40 9.69 -21.34 3.79
C ILE A 40 8.94 -22.44 3.02
N GLY A 41 8.52 -22.17 1.77
CA GLY A 41 7.88 -23.17 0.92
C GLY A 41 6.54 -23.66 1.46
N LEU A 42 5.70 -22.75 2.00
CA LEU A 42 4.39 -23.12 2.52
C LEU A 42 3.50 -23.70 1.41
N PRO A 43 2.67 -24.71 1.71
CA PRO A 43 1.76 -25.32 0.74
C PRO A 43 0.68 -24.32 0.26
N VAL A 44 0.43 -23.25 1.03
CA VAL A 44 -0.42 -22.13 0.65
C VAL A 44 0.48 -20.91 0.50
N THR A 45 0.56 -20.38 -0.70
CA THR A 45 1.42 -19.22 -1.01
C THR A 45 0.82 -17.95 -0.38
N LEU A 46 1.32 -17.60 0.79
CA LEU A 46 1.10 -16.25 1.35
C LEU A 46 2.02 -15.28 0.61
N TYR A 47 1.54 -14.10 0.30
CA TYR A 47 2.33 -13.16 -0.48
C TYR A 47 3.09 -12.16 0.39
N LEU A 48 2.54 -11.69 1.50
CA LEU A 48 3.10 -10.71 2.47
C LEU A 48 3.95 -9.59 1.86
N ASN A 49 3.90 -9.43 0.55
CA ASN A 49 4.67 -8.45 -0.23
C ASN A 49 4.09 -7.02 -0.16
N THR A 50 3.06 -6.81 0.66
CA THR A 50 2.37 -5.53 0.83
C THR A 50 2.46 -4.97 2.25
N VAL A 51 3.24 -5.60 3.14
CA VAL A 51 3.44 -5.15 4.52
C VAL A 51 4.01 -3.72 4.57
N GLY A 52 5.10 -3.46 3.84
CA GLY A 52 5.71 -2.13 3.76
C GLY A 52 4.79 -1.12 3.08
N THR A 53 3.96 -1.54 2.11
CA THR A 53 2.96 -0.69 1.47
C THR A 53 1.93 -0.20 2.48
N VAL A 54 1.44 -1.08 3.37
CA VAL A 54 0.51 -0.70 4.44
C VAL A 54 1.19 0.18 5.49
N ILE A 55 2.46 -0.09 5.85
CA ILE A 55 3.24 0.79 6.73
C ILE A 55 3.36 2.19 6.13
N ALA A 56 3.69 2.28 4.84
CA ALA A 56 3.80 3.56 4.12
C ALA A 56 2.46 4.30 4.07
N ALA A 57 1.33 3.58 3.91
CA ALA A 57 -0.01 4.15 3.94
C ALA A 57 -0.34 4.76 5.31
N VAL A 58 -0.03 4.05 6.39
CA VAL A 58 -0.34 4.49 7.77
C VAL A 58 0.55 5.66 8.20
N ALA A 59 1.82 5.67 7.80
CA ALA A 59 2.81 6.66 8.22
C ALA A 59 2.88 7.87 7.28
N GLY A 60 2.83 7.65 5.96
CA GLY A 60 3.09 8.64 4.93
C GLY A 60 1.88 9.07 4.10
N GLY A 61 0.78 8.31 4.13
CA GLY A 61 -0.42 8.59 3.34
C GLY A 61 -0.36 8.06 1.91
N THR A 62 -1.23 8.59 1.04
CA THR A 62 -1.51 8.01 -0.28
C THR A 62 -0.30 7.99 -1.22
N LEU A 63 0.43 9.09 -1.37
CA LEU A 63 1.51 9.17 -2.36
C LEU A 63 2.68 8.22 -2.05
N PRO A 64 3.25 8.18 -0.81
CA PRO A 64 4.33 7.25 -0.49
C PRO A 64 3.93 5.79 -0.63
N CYS A 65 2.74 5.42 -0.20
CA CYS A 65 2.34 4.02 -0.26
C CYS A 65 2.12 3.54 -1.70
N VAL A 66 1.61 4.40 -2.59
CA VAL A 66 1.49 4.09 -4.03
C VAL A 66 2.88 3.91 -4.64
N VAL A 67 3.82 4.81 -4.34
CA VAL A 67 5.21 4.68 -4.81
C VAL A 67 5.85 3.40 -4.29
N VAL A 68 5.72 3.11 -2.99
CA VAL A 68 6.26 1.88 -2.38
C VAL A 68 5.63 0.64 -3.02
N GLY A 69 4.31 0.59 -3.16
CA GLY A 69 3.60 -0.55 -3.74
C GLY A 69 4.01 -0.81 -5.19
N PHE A 70 4.06 0.24 -6.02
CA PHE A 70 4.43 0.10 -7.43
C PHE A 70 5.91 -0.29 -7.60
N ILE A 71 6.83 0.45 -6.98
CA ILE A 71 8.28 0.20 -7.10
C ILE A 71 8.66 -1.18 -6.56
N THR A 72 8.00 -1.68 -5.50
CA THR A 72 8.22 -3.05 -5.03
C THR A 72 8.01 -4.07 -6.16
N ASN A 73 6.91 -3.95 -6.92
CA ASN A 73 6.65 -4.88 -8.02
C ASN A 73 7.57 -4.67 -9.22
N VAL A 74 8.01 -3.44 -9.48
CA VAL A 74 9.04 -3.17 -10.50
C VAL A 74 10.35 -3.89 -10.13
N ILE A 75 10.76 -3.85 -8.87
CA ILE A 75 11.97 -4.56 -8.41
C ILE A 75 11.77 -6.07 -8.47
N LEU A 76 10.63 -6.58 -8.04
CA LEU A 76 10.34 -8.02 -8.09
C LEU A 76 10.26 -8.53 -9.53
N SER A 77 9.85 -7.71 -10.49
CA SER A 77 9.77 -8.09 -11.90
C SER A 77 11.12 -8.36 -12.56
N ILE A 78 12.22 -7.94 -11.95
CA ILE A 78 13.58 -8.29 -12.39
C ILE A 78 13.80 -9.82 -12.28
N SER A 79 13.26 -10.43 -11.23
CA SER A 79 13.38 -11.89 -11.01
C SER A 79 12.18 -12.65 -11.59
N GLU A 80 11.00 -12.02 -11.62
CA GLU A 80 9.74 -12.63 -12.00
C GLU A 80 8.90 -11.62 -12.80
N PRO A 81 9.01 -11.63 -14.15
CA PRO A 81 8.39 -10.61 -15.01
C PRO A 81 6.88 -10.41 -14.80
N SER A 82 6.14 -11.47 -14.44
CA SER A 82 4.72 -11.43 -14.11
C SER A 82 4.41 -10.49 -12.93
N SER A 83 5.36 -10.29 -12.02
CA SER A 83 5.21 -9.39 -10.87
C SER A 83 4.90 -7.95 -11.26
N LEU A 84 5.28 -7.50 -12.47
CA LEU A 84 4.98 -6.15 -12.94
C LEU A 84 3.48 -5.91 -13.07
N TYR A 85 2.73 -6.90 -13.57
CA TYR A 85 1.28 -6.78 -13.72
C TYR A 85 0.57 -6.66 -12.37
N TYR A 86 1.09 -7.34 -11.35
CA TYR A 86 0.58 -7.25 -9.98
C TYR A 86 0.88 -5.88 -9.31
N GLY A 87 1.70 -5.04 -9.93
CA GLY A 87 1.91 -3.66 -9.49
C GLY A 87 0.62 -2.85 -9.39
N ILE A 88 -0.35 -3.10 -10.29
CA ILE A 88 -1.68 -2.46 -10.27
C ILE A 88 -2.42 -2.85 -8.98
N ILE A 89 -2.37 -4.12 -8.58
CA ILE A 89 -3.01 -4.59 -7.34
C ILE A 89 -2.39 -3.89 -6.14
N ASN A 90 -1.05 -3.78 -6.08
CA ASN A 90 -0.37 -3.11 -4.99
C ASN A 90 -0.69 -1.60 -4.91
N VAL A 91 -0.91 -0.94 -6.04
CA VAL A 91 -1.39 0.45 -6.08
C VAL A 91 -2.81 0.54 -5.50
N LEU A 92 -3.73 -0.35 -5.89
CA LEU A 92 -5.09 -0.37 -5.34
C LEU A 92 -5.10 -0.65 -3.84
N ILE A 93 -4.28 -1.61 -3.37
CA ILE A 93 -4.08 -1.90 -1.95
C ILE A 93 -3.54 -0.66 -1.22
N ALA A 94 -2.56 0.04 -1.80
CA ALA A 94 -1.99 1.25 -1.25
C ALA A 94 -3.05 2.34 -1.06
N VAL A 95 -3.83 2.63 -2.09
CA VAL A 95 -4.90 3.63 -2.05
C VAL A 95 -5.95 3.27 -1.00
N ALA A 96 -6.42 2.02 -0.99
CA ALA A 96 -7.38 1.55 0.01
C ALA A 96 -6.85 1.69 1.44
N ALA A 97 -5.62 1.23 1.71
CA ALA A 97 -4.99 1.33 3.02
C ALA A 97 -4.83 2.79 3.47
N ALA A 98 -4.41 3.69 2.56
CA ALA A 98 -4.29 5.12 2.86
C ALA A 98 -5.64 5.75 3.21
N GLN A 99 -6.70 5.46 2.45
CA GLN A 99 -8.05 5.97 2.73
C GLN A 99 -8.55 5.56 4.12
N PHE A 100 -8.29 4.31 4.54
CA PHE A 100 -8.66 3.86 5.89
C PHE A 100 -7.81 4.52 6.97
N ALA A 101 -6.51 4.73 6.72
CA ALA A 101 -5.60 5.40 7.63
C ALA A 101 -5.98 6.89 7.78
N GLU A 102 -6.17 7.62 6.69
CA GLU A 102 -6.56 9.04 6.67
C GLU A 102 -7.89 9.30 7.38
N ARG A 103 -8.85 8.41 7.20
CA ARG A 103 -10.14 8.48 7.91
C ARG A 103 -10.06 7.98 9.36
N LYS A 104 -8.86 7.70 9.88
CA LYS A 104 -8.61 7.19 11.24
C LYS A 104 -9.37 5.91 11.60
N LYS A 105 -9.85 5.18 10.61
CA LYS A 105 -10.61 3.94 10.80
C LYS A 105 -9.77 2.84 11.45
N LEU A 106 -8.45 2.85 11.23
CA LEU A 106 -7.51 1.86 11.79
C LEU A 106 -7.31 1.95 13.31
N LYS A 107 -7.89 2.97 13.97
CA LYS A 107 -7.93 3.06 15.43
C LYS A 107 -8.98 2.14 16.07
N LYS A 108 -9.93 1.66 15.29
CA LYS A 108 -11.03 0.80 15.74
C LYS A 108 -10.84 -0.61 15.15
N PRO A 109 -11.09 -1.68 15.92
CA PRO A 109 -10.95 -3.06 15.43
C PRO A 109 -11.84 -3.31 14.20
N PHE A 110 -13.05 -2.78 14.18
CA PHE A 110 -13.95 -2.88 13.05
C PHE A 110 -13.34 -2.27 11.76
N GLY A 111 -12.60 -1.17 11.86
CA GLY A 111 -11.93 -0.56 10.72
C GLY A 111 -10.77 -1.41 10.18
N ILE A 112 -10.08 -2.14 11.06
CA ILE A 112 -9.02 -3.09 10.66
C ILE A 112 -9.66 -4.26 9.90
N ILE A 113 -10.74 -4.84 10.43
CA ILE A 113 -11.49 -5.92 9.78
C ILE A 113 -12.02 -5.46 8.42
N ALA A 114 -12.64 -4.28 8.36
CA ALA A 114 -13.15 -3.73 7.11
C ALA A 114 -12.03 -3.51 6.07
N LEU A 115 -10.86 -3.00 6.50
CA LEU A 115 -9.70 -2.88 5.61
C LEU A 115 -9.26 -4.24 5.08
N THR A 116 -9.07 -5.23 5.95
CA THR A 116 -8.62 -6.57 5.52
C THR A 116 -9.57 -7.20 4.52
N LEU A 117 -10.89 -7.06 4.70
CA LEU A 117 -11.89 -7.54 3.74
C LEU A 117 -11.79 -6.82 2.38
N VAL A 118 -11.64 -5.49 2.39
CA VAL A 118 -11.46 -4.72 1.15
C VAL A 118 -10.18 -5.15 0.43
N LEU A 119 -9.06 -5.30 1.15
CA LEU A 119 -7.80 -5.76 0.56
C LEU A 119 -7.91 -7.20 0.02
N THR A 120 -8.63 -8.07 0.72
CA THR A 120 -8.89 -9.44 0.27
C THR A 120 -9.67 -9.45 -1.05
N LEU A 121 -10.72 -8.62 -1.16
CA LEU A 121 -11.50 -8.52 -2.40
C LEU A 121 -10.67 -7.95 -3.55
N ILE A 122 -9.90 -6.89 -3.31
CA ILE A 122 -9.01 -6.31 -4.33
C ILE A 122 -8.01 -7.37 -4.82
N ALA A 123 -7.29 -8.00 -3.89
CA ALA A 123 -6.25 -8.95 -4.24
C ALA A 123 -6.81 -10.24 -4.83
N GLY A 124 -7.94 -10.76 -4.33
CA GLY A 124 -8.59 -11.94 -4.85
C GLY A 124 -9.15 -11.75 -6.25
N LEU A 125 -9.89 -10.65 -6.46
CA LEU A 125 -10.51 -10.35 -7.75
C LEU A 125 -9.45 -10.05 -8.82
N PHE A 126 -8.60 -9.06 -8.59
CA PHE A 126 -7.57 -8.68 -9.57
C PHE A 126 -6.46 -9.72 -9.70
N GLY A 127 -6.17 -10.49 -8.64
CA GLY A 127 -5.26 -11.65 -8.69
C GLY A 127 -5.77 -12.77 -9.57
N THR A 128 -7.07 -12.81 -9.88
CA THR A 128 -7.66 -13.74 -10.85
C THR A 128 -7.79 -13.11 -12.23
N LEU A 129 -8.27 -11.87 -12.30
CA LEU A 129 -8.52 -11.19 -13.58
C LEU A 129 -7.24 -10.95 -14.38
N ILE A 130 -6.14 -10.57 -13.72
CA ILE A 130 -4.88 -10.25 -14.41
C ILE A 130 -4.31 -11.49 -15.13
N PRO A 131 -4.07 -12.65 -14.46
CA PRO A 131 -3.63 -13.84 -15.16
C PRO A 131 -4.61 -14.32 -16.23
N TRP A 132 -5.90 -14.16 -15.99
CA TRP A 132 -6.90 -14.54 -16.97
C TRP A 132 -6.79 -13.77 -18.28
N PHE A 133 -6.54 -12.46 -18.20
CA PHE A 133 -6.37 -11.62 -19.39
C PHE A 133 -5.01 -11.75 -20.04
N MET A 134 -3.95 -11.99 -19.26
CA MET A 134 -2.58 -11.92 -19.75
C MET A 134 -2.05 -13.27 -20.25
N GLU A 135 -2.38 -14.37 -19.57
CA GLU A 135 -1.75 -15.68 -19.78
C GLU A 135 -2.79 -16.78 -20.09
N GLY A 136 -4.08 -16.48 -19.96
CA GLY A 136 -5.10 -17.50 -19.83
C GLY A 136 -4.97 -18.25 -18.50
N LEU A 137 -6.06 -18.84 -18.02
CA LEU A 137 -6.00 -19.61 -16.78
C LEU A 137 -5.45 -21.00 -17.06
N THR A 138 -4.22 -21.26 -16.63
CA THR A 138 -3.64 -22.61 -16.63
C THR A 138 -3.88 -23.27 -15.27
N PHE A 139 -4.21 -24.56 -15.26
CA PHE A 139 -4.35 -25.33 -14.03
C PHE A 139 -3.07 -26.08 -13.69
N ASN A 140 -2.53 -25.79 -12.52
CA ASN A 140 -1.71 -26.77 -11.83
C ASN A 140 -2.67 -27.63 -10.99
N SER A 141 -2.71 -28.92 -11.26
CA SER A 141 -3.59 -29.89 -10.58
C SER A 141 -3.36 -29.99 -9.07
N GLU A 142 -2.19 -29.56 -8.60
CA GLU A 142 -1.80 -29.55 -7.18
C GLU A 142 -2.12 -28.23 -6.48
N SER A 143 -2.52 -27.20 -7.24
CA SER A 143 -2.91 -25.91 -6.66
C SER A 143 -4.29 -25.98 -5.99
N LEU A 144 -4.55 -25.03 -5.09
CA LEU A 144 -5.86 -24.88 -4.44
C LEU A 144 -6.97 -24.68 -5.50
N SER A 145 -6.71 -23.89 -6.54
CA SER A 145 -7.66 -23.68 -7.64
C SER A 145 -7.92 -24.95 -8.43
N GLY A 146 -6.88 -25.77 -8.69
CA GLY A 146 -7.03 -27.08 -9.33
C GLY A 146 -7.84 -28.04 -8.47
N THR A 147 -7.64 -28.06 -7.17
CA THR A 147 -8.42 -28.88 -6.24
C THR A 147 -9.91 -28.47 -6.24
N ILE A 148 -10.21 -27.17 -6.21
CA ILE A 148 -11.59 -26.67 -6.28
C ILE A 148 -12.22 -27.02 -7.63
N TYR A 149 -11.49 -26.91 -8.73
CA TYR A 149 -11.98 -27.27 -10.06
C TYR A 149 -12.34 -28.75 -10.18
N LYS A 150 -11.54 -29.63 -9.59
CA LYS A 150 -11.79 -31.08 -9.57
C LYS A 150 -13.11 -31.47 -8.89
N THR A 151 -13.67 -30.61 -8.03
CA THR A 151 -14.98 -30.85 -7.41
C THR A 151 -16.13 -30.80 -8.41
N GLY A 152 -15.94 -30.19 -9.59
CA GLY A 152 -16.94 -30.08 -10.65
C GLY A 152 -18.02 -29.03 -10.41
N TYR A 153 -18.04 -28.35 -9.25
CA TYR A 153 -19.07 -27.33 -8.94
C TYR A 153 -18.80 -25.97 -9.59
N PHE A 154 -17.53 -25.66 -9.89
CA PHE A 154 -17.12 -24.36 -10.40
C PHE A 154 -16.43 -24.52 -11.75
N ASN A 155 -16.66 -23.55 -12.65
CA ASN A 155 -15.86 -23.44 -13.85
C ASN A 155 -14.44 -22.94 -13.51
N GLN A 156 -13.56 -22.89 -14.51
CA GLN A 156 -12.16 -22.53 -14.38
C GLN A 156 -11.97 -21.18 -13.70
N PHE A 157 -12.68 -20.15 -14.16
CA PHE A 157 -12.58 -18.79 -13.63
C PHE A 157 -13.00 -18.73 -12.15
N PHE A 158 -14.16 -19.28 -11.81
CA PHE A 158 -14.66 -19.26 -10.43
C PHE A 158 -13.81 -20.11 -9.48
N SER A 159 -13.17 -21.17 -9.95
CA SER A 159 -12.23 -21.96 -9.15
C SER A 159 -11.00 -21.14 -8.77
N HIS A 160 -10.40 -20.38 -9.72
CA HIS A 160 -9.30 -19.47 -9.43
C HIS A 160 -9.73 -18.31 -8.53
N LEU A 161 -10.88 -17.71 -8.78
CA LEU A 161 -11.42 -16.61 -7.97
C LEU A 161 -11.63 -17.04 -6.52
N THR A 162 -12.25 -18.19 -6.30
CA THR A 162 -12.49 -18.71 -4.95
C THR A 162 -11.17 -19.03 -4.25
N ALA A 163 -10.23 -19.68 -4.93
CA ALA A 163 -8.91 -19.97 -4.37
C ALA A 163 -8.16 -18.69 -3.96
N ASN A 164 -8.12 -17.69 -4.85
CA ASN A 164 -7.47 -16.43 -4.57
C ASN A 164 -8.12 -15.65 -3.41
N ILE A 165 -9.46 -15.64 -3.33
CA ILE A 165 -10.16 -15.01 -2.19
C ILE A 165 -9.82 -15.74 -0.89
N LEU A 166 -9.83 -17.07 -0.85
CA LEU A 166 -9.51 -17.85 0.34
C LEU A 166 -8.07 -17.63 0.81
N ILE A 167 -7.10 -17.62 -0.10
CA ILE A 167 -5.71 -17.34 0.22
C ILE A 167 -5.57 -15.92 0.79
N ASN A 168 -6.17 -14.94 0.14
CA ASN A 168 -6.09 -13.55 0.59
C ASN A 168 -6.89 -13.27 1.87
N LEU A 169 -7.88 -14.10 2.19
CA LEU A 169 -8.61 -14.01 3.46
C LEU A 169 -7.72 -14.31 4.68
N ILE A 170 -6.63 -15.06 4.47
CA ILE A 170 -5.61 -15.31 5.50
C ILE A 170 -4.46 -14.31 5.35
N ASP A 171 -3.99 -14.07 4.13
CA ASP A 171 -2.83 -13.23 3.84
C ASP A 171 -3.05 -11.76 4.29
N LYS A 172 -4.19 -11.17 3.98
CA LYS A 172 -4.42 -9.73 4.24
C LYS A 172 -4.57 -9.37 5.72
N PRO A 173 -5.30 -10.13 6.56
CA PRO A 173 -5.28 -9.91 7.99
C PRO A 173 -3.88 -9.98 8.59
N VAL A 174 -3.10 -11.02 8.22
CA VAL A 174 -1.71 -11.19 8.70
C VAL A 174 -0.85 -10.01 8.25
N THR A 175 -0.94 -9.63 6.97
CA THR A 175 -0.23 -8.45 6.42
C THR A 175 -0.54 -7.18 7.20
N VAL A 176 -1.83 -6.87 7.42
CA VAL A 176 -2.25 -5.65 8.11
C VAL A 176 -1.82 -5.65 9.57
N LEU A 177 -1.94 -6.78 10.27
CA LEU A 177 -1.51 -6.91 11.66
C LEU A 177 0.00 -6.71 11.80
N ILE A 178 0.82 -7.38 10.98
CA ILE A 178 2.27 -7.21 10.98
C ILE A 178 2.63 -5.75 10.68
N ALA A 179 2.00 -5.14 9.67
CA ALA A 179 2.25 -3.76 9.31
C ALA A 179 1.94 -2.79 10.45
N LEU A 180 0.83 -2.98 11.17
CA LEU A 180 0.46 -2.13 12.31
C LEU A 180 1.41 -2.32 13.49
N VAL A 181 1.87 -3.55 13.77
CA VAL A 181 2.87 -3.83 14.80
C VAL A 181 4.19 -3.16 14.46
N LEU A 182 4.70 -3.34 13.24
CA LEU A 182 5.95 -2.71 12.79
C LEU A 182 5.84 -1.18 12.79
N TYR A 183 4.69 -0.63 12.39
CA TYR A 183 4.44 0.81 12.50
C TYR A 183 4.52 1.30 13.95
N GLN A 184 4.01 0.53 14.91
CA GLN A 184 4.08 0.90 16.33
C GLN A 184 5.51 0.86 16.88
N MET A 185 6.40 0.05 16.32
CA MET A 185 7.82 0.01 16.68
C MET A 185 8.59 1.24 16.21
N ILE A 186 8.10 1.97 15.20
CA ILE A 186 8.73 3.22 14.75
C ILE A 186 8.64 4.27 15.87
N PRO A 187 9.77 4.86 16.34
CA PRO A 187 9.74 5.86 17.40
C PRO A 187 8.88 7.09 17.02
N LYS A 188 8.16 7.64 17.99
CA LYS A 188 7.23 8.76 17.79
C LYS A 188 7.89 9.97 17.12
N LYS A 189 9.17 10.21 17.40
CA LYS A 189 9.99 11.28 16.79
C LYS A 189 10.04 11.17 15.26
N TYR A 190 10.23 9.97 14.73
CA TYR A 190 10.28 9.75 13.28
C TYR A 190 8.88 9.77 12.66
N ARG A 191 7.87 9.24 13.35
CA ARG A 191 6.46 9.34 12.88
C ARG A 191 6.02 10.78 12.70
N SER A 192 6.43 11.69 13.60
CA SER A 192 6.10 13.11 13.50
C SER A 192 6.76 13.78 12.28
N VAL A 193 8.00 13.41 11.94
CA VAL A 193 8.69 13.94 10.75
C VAL A 193 8.00 13.47 9.47
N LEU A 194 7.62 12.20 9.38
CA LEU A 194 6.88 11.65 8.23
C LEU A 194 5.51 12.33 8.05
N SER A 195 4.85 12.71 9.15
CA SER A 195 3.56 13.39 9.10
C SER A 195 3.65 14.88 8.73
N ILE A 196 4.83 15.52 8.85
CA ILE A 196 5.03 16.95 8.53
C ILE A 196 5.16 17.20 7.02
N THR A 197 5.46 16.18 6.22
CA THR A 197 5.72 16.30 4.77
C THR A 197 4.47 16.52 3.89
N GLY A 198 3.38 17.03 4.43
CA GLY A 198 2.12 17.26 3.71
C GLY A 198 1.21 16.02 3.65
N TRP A 199 1.66 14.88 4.16
CA TRP A 199 0.92 13.61 4.22
C TRP A 199 0.35 13.34 5.61
N ARG A 200 0.15 14.39 6.38
CA ARG A 200 -0.26 14.34 7.78
C ARG A 200 -1.67 13.80 7.92
N GLN A 201 -1.80 12.71 8.62
CA GLN A 201 -3.07 12.06 8.91
C GLN A 201 -3.70 12.48 10.25
N THR A 202 -2.98 13.24 11.08
CA THR A 202 -3.51 13.83 12.31
C THR A 202 -4.03 15.24 12.04
N PRO A 203 -5.27 15.60 12.46
CA PRO A 203 -5.72 16.96 12.35
C PRO A 203 -4.78 17.86 13.12
N LEU A 204 -4.40 18.97 12.48
CA LEU A 204 -3.67 20.06 13.12
C LEU A 204 -4.44 20.52 14.34
N THR A 205 -3.75 20.84 15.41
CA THR A 205 -4.33 21.54 16.54
C THR A 205 -4.77 22.93 16.09
N SER A 206 -5.83 23.49 16.70
CA SER A 206 -6.41 24.77 16.29
C SER A 206 -5.39 25.92 16.23
N GLU A 207 -4.31 25.85 16.99
CA GLU A 207 -3.21 26.81 16.97
C GLU A 207 -2.27 26.65 15.78
N GLU A 208 -2.00 25.41 15.35
CA GLU A 208 -1.21 25.10 14.16
C GLU A 208 -1.94 25.50 12.88
N ILE A 209 -3.28 25.42 12.87
CA ILE A 209 -4.12 25.87 11.75
C ILE A 209 -4.04 27.38 11.56
N LYS A 210 -3.94 28.17 12.66
CA LYS A 210 -3.85 29.64 12.58
C LYS A 210 -2.49 30.11 12.07
N GLY A 211 -1.40 29.39 12.40
CA GLY A 211 -0.05 29.77 11.98
C GLY A 211 0.33 29.39 10.55
N ASP A 212 -0.33 28.41 9.95
CA ASP A 212 0.14 27.78 8.71
C ASP A 212 -0.79 27.95 7.49
N ARG A 213 -1.93 28.66 7.65
CA ARG A 213 -2.87 28.90 6.54
C ARG A 213 -2.27 29.59 5.32
N SER A 214 -1.29 30.47 5.51
CA SER A 214 -0.59 31.14 4.41
C SER A 214 0.38 30.21 3.68
N LYS A 215 1.09 29.34 4.40
CA LYS A 215 2.03 28.36 3.84
C LYS A 215 1.32 27.20 3.13
N ILE A 216 0.24 26.68 3.71
CA ILE A 216 -0.55 25.58 3.14
C ILE A 216 -1.24 26.05 1.85
N ARG A 217 -1.73 27.29 1.79
CA ARG A 217 -2.36 27.85 0.59
C ARG A 217 -1.37 28.00 -0.57
N SER A 218 -0.13 28.41 -0.30
CA SER A 218 0.91 28.54 -1.32
C SER A 218 1.45 27.18 -1.79
N MET A 219 1.56 26.18 -0.90
CA MET A 219 1.96 24.81 -1.26
C MET A 219 0.85 24.06 -1.99
N SER A 220 -0.41 24.19 -1.59
CA SER A 220 -1.57 23.60 -2.27
C SER A 220 -1.72 24.15 -3.70
N LEU A 221 -1.48 25.45 -3.91
CA LEU A 221 -1.48 26.07 -5.23
C LEU A 221 -0.34 25.54 -6.12
N ARG A 222 0.86 25.33 -5.58
CA ARG A 222 1.99 24.77 -6.33
C ARG A 222 1.80 23.30 -6.69
N ILE A 223 1.19 22.50 -5.82
CA ILE A 223 0.89 21.09 -6.09
C ILE A 223 -0.23 20.96 -7.12
N LYS A 224 -1.26 21.82 -7.08
CA LYS A 224 -2.31 21.87 -8.11
C LYS A 224 -1.80 22.24 -9.50
N MET A 225 -0.72 23.04 -9.60
CA MET A 225 -0.09 23.35 -10.89
C MET A 225 0.83 22.24 -11.44
N LEU A 226 1.22 21.27 -10.59
CA LEU A 226 2.14 20.18 -10.96
C LEU A 226 1.45 18.86 -11.28
N ILE A 227 0.18 18.72 -10.90
CA ILE A 227 -0.62 17.51 -11.15
C ILE A 227 -1.81 17.93 -12.03
N PRO A 228 -1.81 17.62 -13.34
CA PRO A 228 -2.97 17.86 -14.20
C PRO A 228 -4.19 17.15 -13.64
N ASP A 229 -5.37 17.75 -13.79
CA ASP A 229 -6.67 17.36 -13.23
C ASP A 229 -7.16 15.92 -13.54
N ILE A 230 -6.36 15.11 -14.19
CA ILE A 230 -6.69 13.74 -14.64
C ILE A 230 -6.79 12.74 -13.47
N ILE A 231 -6.17 13.01 -12.31
CA ILE A 231 -6.15 12.07 -11.17
C ILE A 231 -7.28 12.36 -10.15
N PHE A 232 -7.93 13.51 -10.24
CA PHE A 232 -9.03 13.90 -9.35
C PHE A 232 -10.39 13.95 -10.08
N CYS A 233 -10.78 12.85 -10.71
CA CYS A 233 -12.18 12.73 -11.16
C CYS A 233 -13.05 12.29 -9.97
N PRO A 234 -13.99 13.14 -9.48
CA PRO A 234 -14.88 12.78 -8.38
C PRO A 234 -15.88 11.66 -8.72
N CYS A 235 -15.95 11.25 -9.99
CA CYS A 235 -16.91 10.26 -10.48
C CYS A 235 -16.65 8.82 -10.04
N ILE A 236 -15.48 8.48 -9.46
CA ILE A 236 -15.20 7.12 -9.00
C ILE A 236 -15.74 6.85 -7.58
N PHE A 237 -16.13 7.87 -6.83
CA PHE A 237 -16.50 7.75 -5.42
C PHE A 237 -18.00 7.93 -5.11
N SER A 238 -18.86 7.99 -6.14
CA SER A 238 -20.32 8.10 -5.97
C SER A 238 -21.03 6.73 -5.88
N LEU A 239 -20.30 5.63 -5.91
CA LEU A 239 -20.87 4.26 -5.97
C LEU A 239 -20.32 3.36 -4.85
N VAL A 240 -20.21 3.88 -3.62
CA VAL A 240 -20.19 3.03 -2.39
C VAL A 240 -20.77 3.82 -1.22
#